data_650976b34f279067f3022ca6b4235ea9
#
_entry.id   650976b34f279067f3022ca6b4235ea9
#
_cell.length_a   1.000
_cell.length_b   1.000
_cell.length_c   1.000
_cell.angle_alpha   90.00
_cell.angle_beta   90.00
_cell.angle_gamma   90.00
#
_symmetry.space_group_name_H-M   'P 1'
#
loop_
_entity.id
_entity.type
_entity.pdbx_description
1 polymer ?
#
loop_
_entity_poly.entity_id
_entity_poly.type
_entity_poly.pdbx_seq_one_letter_code
_entity_poly.pdbx_strand_id
1 'polypeptide(L)'
;RVTGKSPEVVLQERIWSRLGAEADAFIALDPSGAAVASGGFNCRLRDLARFGEMIRLQGKYNGQQIVPEAVIADIRQGGSPEAFAPAGYKTLPGWSYRKQWWISHDDHGAFMARGIHGQAIYIDPKAEMVIARFASHPLAGNMHFDPTSLPAYRAIADQLLRKPR
;
A
#
# COMPACT_ATOMS: atom_id res chain seq x y z
N ARG A 1 -6.73 21.83 -5.11
CA ARG A 1 -6.29 23.26 -5.14
C ARG A 1 -4.82 23.39 -5.58
N VAL A 2 -3.92 22.48 -5.21
CA VAL A 2 -2.49 22.58 -5.53
C VAL A 2 -2.22 22.46 -7.04
N THR A 3 -2.95 21.60 -7.75
CA THR A 3 -2.75 21.35 -9.19
C THR A 3 -3.81 21.99 -10.08
N GLY A 4 -4.95 22.45 -9.51
CA GLY A 4 -6.12 22.87 -10.26
C GLY A 4 -6.84 21.75 -11.01
N LYS A 5 -6.38 20.50 -10.87
CA LYS A 5 -6.94 19.29 -11.53
C LYS A 5 -7.67 18.42 -10.53
N SER A 6 -8.60 17.61 -11.02
CA SER A 6 -9.27 16.59 -10.22
C SER A 6 -8.32 15.42 -9.86
N PRO A 7 -8.60 14.67 -8.79
CA PRO A 7 -7.70 13.58 -8.33
C PRO A 7 -7.46 12.51 -9.39
N GLU A 8 -8.49 12.12 -10.14
CA GLU A 8 -8.38 11.11 -11.20
C GLU A 8 -7.47 11.56 -12.35
N VAL A 9 -7.54 12.83 -12.75
CA VAL A 9 -6.64 13.38 -13.76
C VAL A 9 -5.20 13.39 -13.28
N VAL A 10 -4.96 13.78 -12.03
CA VAL A 10 -3.60 13.78 -11.44
C VAL A 10 -3.07 12.36 -11.34
N LEU A 11 -3.88 11.40 -10.90
CA LEU A 11 -3.52 9.99 -10.82
C LEU A 11 -3.18 9.42 -12.20
N GLN A 12 -4.03 9.69 -13.19
CA GLN A 12 -3.81 9.26 -14.57
C GLN A 12 -2.50 9.79 -15.14
N GLU A 13 -2.28 11.11 -15.07
CA GLU A 13 -1.12 11.75 -15.69
C GLU A 13 0.21 11.40 -14.99
N ARG A 14 0.20 11.29 -13.66
CA ARG A 14 1.44 11.19 -12.89
C ARG A 14 1.83 9.77 -12.53
N ILE A 15 0.87 8.85 -12.45
CA ILE A 15 1.11 7.48 -11.98
C ILE A 15 0.62 6.46 -13.00
N TRP A 16 -0.68 6.42 -13.27
CA TRP A 16 -1.31 5.31 -13.97
C TRP A 16 -0.78 5.10 -15.39
N SER A 17 -0.67 6.17 -16.17
CA SER A 17 -0.12 6.12 -17.55
C SER A 17 1.36 5.69 -17.60
N ARG A 18 2.10 5.86 -16.51
CA ARG A 18 3.53 5.52 -16.43
C ARG A 18 3.78 4.14 -15.85
N LEU A 19 2.79 3.62 -15.12
CA LEU A 19 2.88 2.33 -14.43
C LEU A 19 2.84 1.15 -15.41
N GLY A 20 2.38 1.34 -16.64
CA GLY A 20 2.14 0.25 -17.59
C GLY A 20 0.98 -0.63 -17.15
N ALA A 21 -0.06 -0.01 -16.61
CA ALA A 21 -1.29 -0.70 -16.23
C ALA A 21 -1.94 -1.39 -17.43
N GLU A 22 -2.50 -2.59 -17.22
CA GLU A 22 -3.14 -3.39 -18.28
C GLU A 22 -4.55 -2.90 -18.61
N ALA A 23 -5.15 -2.11 -17.69
CA ALA A 23 -6.49 -1.61 -17.86
C ALA A 23 -6.70 -0.27 -17.17
N ASP A 24 -7.76 0.40 -17.58
CA ASP A 24 -8.25 1.58 -16.88
C ASP A 24 -8.63 1.25 -15.44
N ALA A 25 -8.41 2.22 -14.56
CA ALA A 25 -8.93 2.21 -13.21
C ALA A 25 -10.16 3.12 -13.12
N PHE A 26 -11.01 2.85 -12.14
CA PHE A 26 -12.22 3.61 -11.89
C PHE A 26 -12.20 4.20 -10.49
N ILE A 27 -12.72 5.40 -10.33
CA ILE A 27 -12.96 5.99 -9.02
C ILE A 27 -14.46 6.19 -8.81
N ALA A 28 -14.97 5.72 -7.68
CA ALA A 28 -16.37 5.94 -7.33
C ALA A 28 -16.61 7.44 -7.11
N LEU A 29 -17.78 7.91 -7.51
CA LEU A 29 -18.22 9.27 -7.26
C LEU A 29 -19.25 9.28 -6.13
N ASP A 30 -19.26 10.33 -5.35
CA ASP A 30 -20.32 10.59 -4.40
C ASP A 30 -21.58 11.16 -5.11
N PRO A 31 -22.70 11.37 -4.41
CA PRO A 31 -23.91 11.92 -5.01
C PRO A 31 -23.75 13.33 -5.62
N SER A 32 -22.70 14.06 -5.25
CA SER A 32 -22.37 15.37 -5.83
C SER A 32 -21.50 15.28 -7.10
N GLY A 33 -21.08 14.07 -7.47
CA GLY A 33 -20.16 13.82 -8.58
C GLY A 33 -18.69 14.00 -8.22
N ALA A 34 -18.35 14.14 -6.93
CA ALA A 34 -16.96 14.25 -6.50
C ALA A 34 -16.33 12.86 -6.30
N ALA A 35 -15.04 12.74 -6.66
CA ALA A 35 -14.28 11.50 -6.51
C ALA A 35 -14.11 11.09 -5.04
N VAL A 36 -14.51 9.86 -4.69
CA VAL A 36 -14.37 9.30 -3.34
C VAL A 36 -12.92 8.83 -3.14
N ALA A 37 -12.05 9.77 -2.79
CA ALA A 37 -10.62 9.51 -2.65
C ALA A 37 -10.25 8.62 -1.43
N SER A 38 -11.17 8.45 -0.47
CA SER A 38 -10.93 7.65 0.73
C SER A 38 -11.10 6.14 0.56
N GLY A 39 -11.69 5.67 -0.57
CA GLY A 39 -11.96 4.24 -0.75
C GLY A 39 -12.63 3.89 -2.07
N GLY A 40 -12.78 4.86 -2.98
CA GLY A 40 -13.49 4.68 -4.24
C GLY A 40 -12.66 4.16 -5.41
N PHE A 41 -11.37 3.87 -5.21
CA PHE A 41 -10.47 3.44 -6.28
C PHE A 41 -10.63 1.94 -6.58
N ASN A 42 -10.86 1.61 -7.86
CA ASN A 42 -11.03 0.27 -8.36
C ASN A 42 -10.07 0.02 -9.52
N CYS A 43 -9.30 -1.05 -9.47
CA CYS A 43 -8.37 -1.44 -10.51
C CYS A 43 -8.24 -2.95 -10.62
N ARG A 44 -7.50 -3.45 -11.59
CA ARG A 44 -7.14 -4.88 -11.64
C ARG A 44 -6.11 -5.21 -10.56
N LEU A 45 -6.17 -6.43 -10.04
CA LEU A 45 -5.23 -6.91 -9.01
C LEU A 45 -3.77 -6.82 -9.45
N ARG A 46 -3.48 -7.15 -10.71
CA ARG A 46 -2.11 -7.04 -11.27
C ARG A 46 -1.62 -5.60 -11.31
N ASP A 47 -2.50 -4.65 -11.60
CA ASP A 47 -2.14 -3.24 -11.65
C ASP A 47 -1.91 -2.67 -10.25
N LEU A 48 -2.67 -3.15 -9.26
CA LEU A 48 -2.41 -2.88 -7.86
C LEU A 48 -1.03 -3.45 -7.42
N ALA A 49 -0.69 -4.66 -7.90
CA ALA A 49 0.63 -5.25 -7.63
C ALA A 49 1.76 -4.45 -8.29
N ARG A 50 1.58 -3.96 -9.54
CA ARG A 50 2.54 -3.06 -10.19
C ARG A 50 2.76 -1.77 -9.40
N PHE A 51 1.68 -1.20 -8.88
CA PHE A 51 1.79 -0.04 -7.99
C PHE A 51 2.60 -0.36 -6.74
N GLY A 52 2.33 -1.50 -6.09
CA GLY A 52 3.11 -1.98 -4.95
C GLY A 52 4.59 -2.19 -5.30
N GLU A 53 4.88 -2.77 -6.46
CA GLU A 53 6.25 -3.01 -6.93
C GLU A 53 6.97 -1.67 -7.23
N MET A 54 6.29 -0.71 -7.82
CA MET A 54 6.82 0.65 -8.00
C MET A 54 7.21 1.26 -6.65
N ILE A 55 6.37 1.12 -5.62
CA ILE A 55 6.69 1.59 -4.27
C ILE A 55 7.90 0.83 -3.68
N ARG A 56 7.96 -0.51 -3.84
CA ARG A 56 9.09 -1.34 -3.41
C ARG A 56 10.41 -0.89 -4.06
N LEU A 57 10.37 -0.57 -5.33
CA LEU A 57 11.48 -0.07 -6.14
C LEU A 57 11.73 1.45 -5.97
N GLN A 58 11.38 2.00 -4.80
CA GLN A 58 11.63 3.41 -4.44
C GLN A 58 11.03 4.41 -5.43
N GLY A 59 9.85 4.11 -5.94
CA GLY A 59 9.11 4.96 -6.87
C GLY A 59 9.52 4.82 -8.33
N LYS A 60 10.43 3.88 -8.65
CA LYS A 60 10.92 3.61 -10.00
C LYS A 60 10.21 2.40 -10.61
N TYR A 61 9.73 2.52 -11.84
CA TYR A 61 9.13 1.41 -12.57
C TYR A 61 9.26 1.64 -14.08
N ASN A 62 9.31 0.56 -14.88
CA ASN A 62 9.48 0.65 -16.33
C ASN A 62 10.61 1.60 -16.78
N GLY A 63 11.73 1.59 -16.06
CA GLY A 63 12.90 2.41 -16.38
C GLY A 63 12.77 3.91 -16.04
N GLN A 64 11.66 4.36 -15.47
CA GLN A 64 11.43 5.76 -15.13
C GLN A 64 11.10 5.97 -13.65
N GLN A 65 11.47 7.15 -13.12
CA GLN A 65 11.08 7.57 -11.78
C GLN A 65 9.64 8.14 -11.85
N ILE A 66 8.68 7.41 -11.27
CA ILE A 66 7.25 7.79 -11.26
C ILE A 66 6.93 8.63 -10.03
N VAL A 67 7.38 8.17 -8.86
CA VAL A 67 7.27 8.89 -7.59
C VAL A 67 8.68 9.22 -7.11
N PRO A 68 8.96 10.45 -6.65
CA PRO A 68 10.29 10.79 -6.15
C PRO A 68 10.75 9.85 -5.03
N GLU A 69 12.00 9.39 -5.08
CA GLU A 69 12.58 8.47 -4.09
C GLU A 69 12.46 9.02 -2.67
N ALA A 70 12.67 10.32 -2.48
CA ALA A 70 12.54 10.98 -1.19
C ALA A 70 11.14 10.83 -0.56
N VAL A 71 10.09 10.71 -1.38
CA VAL A 71 8.72 10.46 -0.89
C VAL A 71 8.60 9.05 -0.32
N ILE A 72 9.18 8.07 -0.99
CA ILE A 72 9.18 6.67 -0.53
C ILE A 72 10.05 6.51 0.71
N ALA A 73 11.22 7.15 0.74
CA ALA A 73 12.10 7.18 1.90
C ALA A 73 11.39 7.76 3.14
N ASP A 74 10.67 8.86 2.95
CA ASP A 74 9.88 9.49 4.02
C ASP A 74 8.72 8.60 4.50
N ILE A 75 8.04 7.89 3.60
CA ILE A 75 7.03 6.86 3.98
C ILE A 75 7.69 5.79 4.86
N ARG A 76 8.78 5.20 4.40
CA ARG A 76 9.48 4.09 5.07
C ARG A 76 10.09 4.47 6.41
N GLN A 77 10.46 5.73 6.60
CA GLN A 77 10.89 6.25 7.90
C GLN A 77 9.81 6.03 8.97
N GLY A 78 8.55 6.09 8.57
CA GLY A 78 7.43 5.94 9.48
C GLY A 78 7.22 7.15 10.39
N GLY A 79 6.27 7.00 11.31
CA GLY A 79 6.02 7.90 12.42
C GLY A 79 6.57 7.35 13.73
N SER A 80 6.22 7.98 14.86
CA SER A 80 6.51 7.44 16.20
C SER A 80 5.53 6.32 16.56
N PRO A 81 6.01 5.11 16.93
CA PRO A 81 5.17 4.06 17.47
C PRO A 81 4.43 4.49 18.74
N GLU A 82 5.06 5.29 19.59
CA GLU A 82 4.47 5.82 20.83
C GLU A 82 3.28 6.75 20.53
N ALA A 83 3.41 7.60 19.50
CA ALA A 83 2.32 8.46 19.06
C ALA A 83 1.20 7.68 18.36
N PHE A 84 1.52 6.52 17.77
CA PHE A 84 0.53 5.66 17.11
C PHE A 84 -0.22 4.75 18.09
N ALA A 85 0.39 4.32 19.20
CA ALA A 85 -0.19 3.39 20.16
C ALA A 85 -1.59 3.78 20.68
N PRO A 86 -1.89 5.08 20.97
CA PRO A 86 -3.23 5.48 21.41
C PRO A 86 -4.35 5.28 20.37
N ALA A 87 -4.01 5.04 19.09
CA ALA A 87 -5.00 4.73 18.05
C ALA A 87 -5.69 3.37 18.25
N GLY A 88 -5.20 2.55 19.19
CA GLY A 88 -5.88 1.33 19.66
C GLY A 88 -5.80 0.12 18.71
N TYR A 89 -4.87 0.10 17.77
CA TYR A 89 -4.62 -1.05 16.88
C TYR A 89 -3.87 -2.17 17.62
N LYS A 90 -4.57 -2.92 18.46
CA LYS A 90 -4.00 -3.97 19.34
C LYS A 90 -3.22 -5.06 18.60
N THR A 91 -3.54 -5.29 17.34
CA THR A 91 -2.87 -6.28 16.47
C THR A 91 -1.60 -5.78 15.81
N LEU A 92 -1.26 -4.50 16.01
CA LEU A 92 -0.10 -3.83 15.43
C LEU A 92 0.83 -3.23 16.51
N PRO A 93 1.30 -4.02 17.49
CA PRO A 93 2.20 -3.50 18.52
C PRO A 93 3.52 -3.03 17.89
N GLY A 94 3.99 -1.83 18.26
CA GLY A 94 5.24 -1.26 17.75
C GLY A 94 5.18 -0.69 16.33
N TRP A 95 4.04 -0.76 15.69
CA TRP A 95 3.85 -0.15 14.36
C TRP A 95 3.72 1.37 14.46
N SER A 96 3.88 2.04 13.33
CA SER A 96 3.55 3.45 13.18
C SER A 96 2.75 3.70 11.90
N TYR A 97 2.29 4.95 11.74
CA TYR A 97 1.52 5.37 10.58
C TYR A 97 2.10 6.66 10.00
N ARG A 98 2.33 6.67 8.68
CA ARG A 98 2.82 7.85 7.98
C ARG A 98 2.34 7.88 6.54
N LYS A 99 1.78 9.00 6.11
CA LYS A 99 1.37 9.25 4.71
C LYS A 99 0.53 8.10 4.11
N GLN A 100 -0.49 7.65 4.83
CA GLN A 100 -1.41 6.56 4.45
C GLN A 100 -0.79 5.15 4.48
N TRP A 101 0.42 4.99 5.02
CA TRP A 101 1.08 3.70 5.16
C TRP A 101 1.26 3.30 6.63
N TRP A 102 1.10 2.01 6.90
CA TRP A 102 1.40 1.36 8.18
C TRP A 102 2.79 0.75 8.10
N ILE A 103 3.68 1.12 9.00
CA ILE A 103 5.08 0.69 9.02
C ILE A 103 5.31 -0.22 10.21
N SER A 104 5.82 -1.45 9.95
CA SER A 104 5.97 -2.47 10.98
C SER A 104 7.15 -2.23 11.92
N HIS A 105 8.19 -1.52 11.47
CA HIS A 105 9.49 -1.38 12.15
C HIS A 105 10.18 -2.71 12.47
N ASP A 106 9.82 -3.79 11.77
CA ASP A 106 10.48 -5.08 11.91
C ASP A 106 11.85 -5.13 11.20
N ASP A 107 12.57 -6.22 11.36
CA ASP A 107 13.89 -6.46 10.76
C ASP A 107 13.87 -6.64 9.24
N HIS A 108 12.70 -6.76 8.63
CA HIS A 108 12.51 -6.74 7.17
C HIS A 108 12.24 -5.32 6.63
N GLY A 109 11.91 -4.37 7.50
CA GLY A 109 11.46 -3.04 7.11
C GLY A 109 10.14 -3.07 6.35
N ALA A 110 9.27 -4.02 6.69
CA ALA A 110 8.00 -4.20 6.02
C ALA A 110 7.03 -3.04 6.30
N PHE A 111 6.21 -2.73 5.32
CA PHE A 111 5.18 -1.71 5.44
C PHE A 111 4.01 -2.02 4.51
N MET A 112 2.84 -1.43 4.77
CA MET A 112 1.66 -1.76 3.99
C MET A 112 0.65 -0.63 3.88
N ALA A 113 -0.11 -0.61 2.79
CA ALA A 113 -1.39 0.08 2.70
C ALA A 113 -2.49 -0.89 3.09
N ARG A 114 -3.46 -0.43 3.88
CA ARG A 114 -4.54 -1.27 4.41
C ARG A 114 -5.88 -0.64 4.10
N GLY A 115 -6.75 -1.42 3.49
CA GLY A 115 -8.15 -1.07 3.28
C GLY A 115 -9.08 -1.90 4.17
N ILE A 116 -10.34 -1.53 4.19
CA ILE A 116 -11.39 -2.31 4.88
C ILE A 116 -11.60 -3.67 4.21
N HIS A 117 -12.25 -4.59 4.91
CA HIS A 117 -12.60 -5.93 4.43
C HIS A 117 -11.41 -6.77 3.95
N GLY A 118 -10.18 -6.42 4.38
CA GLY A 118 -8.97 -7.18 4.07
C GLY A 118 -8.25 -6.77 2.78
N GLN A 119 -8.56 -5.61 2.20
CA GLN A 119 -7.76 -5.05 1.10
C GLN A 119 -6.36 -4.74 1.60
N ALA A 120 -5.32 -5.08 0.83
CA ALA A 120 -3.95 -4.82 1.25
C ALA A 120 -2.98 -4.70 0.08
N ILE A 121 -1.98 -3.84 0.26
CA ILE A 121 -0.68 -3.91 -0.42
C ILE A 121 0.35 -4.05 0.69
N TYR A 122 0.97 -5.23 0.80
CA TYR A 122 2.05 -5.49 1.75
C TYR A 122 3.37 -5.52 0.99
N ILE A 123 4.36 -4.81 1.49
CA ILE A 123 5.67 -4.66 0.87
C ILE A 123 6.73 -5.08 1.88
N ASP A 124 7.56 -6.05 1.48
CA ASP A 124 8.72 -6.50 2.23
C ASP A 124 9.98 -6.24 1.40
N PRO A 125 10.71 -5.15 1.70
CA PRO A 125 11.89 -4.79 0.91
C PRO A 125 13.02 -5.80 1.01
N LYS A 126 13.19 -6.45 2.17
CA LYS A 126 14.26 -7.43 2.41
C LYS A 126 14.03 -8.70 1.60
N ALA A 127 12.80 -9.18 1.55
CA ALA A 127 12.42 -10.34 0.75
C ALA A 127 12.17 -10.02 -0.73
N GLU A 128 12.28 -8.76 -1.13
CA GLU A 128 11.95 -8.27 -2.48
C GLU A 128 10.51 -8.68 -2.89
N MET A 129 9.57 -8.57 -1.95
CA MET A 129 8.23 -9.11 -2.10
C MET A 129 7.15 -8.02 -2.03
N VAL A 130 6.15 -8.19 -2.88
CA VAL A 130 4.89 -7.44 -2.82
C VAL A 130 3.73 -8.43 -2.80
N ILE A 131 2.80 -8.23 -1.89
CA ILE A 131 1.50 -8.92 -1.86
C ILE A 131 0.42 -7.88 -2.11
N ALA A 132 -0.27 -7.96 -3.24
CA ALA A 132 -1.50 -7.24 -3.49
C ALA A 132 -2.69 -8.17 -3.22
N ARG A 133 -3.64 -7.71 -2.43
CA ARG A 133 -4.79 -8.51 -2.03
C ARG A 133 -6.08 -7.75 -2.19
N PHE A 134 -7.04 -8.36 -2.87
CA PHE A 134 -8.46 -8.04 -2.77
C PHE A 134 -9.15 -9.11 -1.92
N ALA A 135 -10.03 -8.69 -1.05
CA ALA A 135 -10.79 -9.57 -0.17
C ALA A 135 -12.17 -8.97 0.12
N SER A 136 -13.08 -9.81 0.57
CA SER A 136 -14.45 -9.46 0.92
C SER A 136 -14.84 -10.04 2.29
N HIS A 137 -13.98 -9.84 3.28
CA HIS A 137 -14.29 -10.28 4.63
C HIS A 137 -15.55 -9.59 5.15
N PRO A 138 -16.42 -10.29 5.90
CA PRO A 138 -17.69 -9.74 6.36
C PRO A 138 -17.52 -8.54 7.30
N LEU A 139 -16.42 -8.51 8.07
CA LEU A 139 -16.09 -7.41 8.98
C LEU A 139 -15.11 -6.44 8.33
N ALA A 140 -15.37 -5.14 8.45
CA ALA A 140 -14.51 -4.11 7.87
C ALA A 140 -13.15 -4.00 8.57
N GLY A 141 -13.11 -4.21 9.89
CA GLY A 141 -11.92 -4.04 10.71
C GLY A 141 -10.89 -5.13 10.50
N ASN A 142 -9.65 -4.77 10.17
CA ASN A 142 -8.56 -5.72 9.90
C ASN A 142 -8.06 -6.47 11.15
N MET A 143 -8.36 -5.99 12.36
CA MET A 143 -7.96 -6.65 13.61
C MET A 143 -8.41 -8.11 13.69
N HIS A 144 -9.48 -8.48 12.97
CA HIS A 144 -9.98 -9.85 12.91
C HIS A 144 -9.14 -10.77 12.02
N PHE A 145 -8.37 -10.20 11.09
CA PHE A 145 -7.60 -10.94 10.09
C PHE A 145 -6.09 -10.82 10.31
N ASP A 146 -5.65 -9.79 11.01
CA ASP A 146 -4.23 -9.55 11.31
C ASP A 146 -3.55 -10.77 11.94
N PRO A 147 -4.16 -11.48 12.91
CA PRO A 147 -3.53 -12.64 13.56
C PRO A 147 -3.21 -13.80 12.59
N THR A 148 -3.85 -13.84 11.43
CA THR A 148 -3.60 -14.87 10.41
C THR A 148 -2.85 -14.29 9.21
N SER A 149 -3.21 -13.08 8.74
CA SER A 149 -2.66 -12.50 7.52
C SER A 149 -1.23 -12.03 7.68
N LEU A 150 -0.91 -11.33 8.78
CA LEU A 150 0.44 -10.80 8.99
C LEU A 150 1.49 -11.90 9.18
N PRO A 151 1.26 -12.94 10.00
CA PRO A 151 2.19 -14.07 10.08
C PRO A 151 2.33 -14.82 8.75
N ALA A 152 1.25 -14.96 7.97
CA ALA A 152 1.32 -15.61 6.66
C ALA A 152 2.19 -14.80 5.68
N TYR A 153 2.05 -13.48 5.64
CA TYR A 153 2.90 -12.62 4.81
C TYR A 153 4.37 -12.75 5.20
N ARG A 154 4.66 -12.72 6.50
CA ARG A 154 6.02 -12.92 7.02
C ARG A 154 6.57 -14.30 6.66
N ALA A 155 5.80 -15.37 6.81
CA ALA A 155 6.23 -16.72 6.47
C ALA A 155 6.58 -16.87 4.98
N ILE A 156 5.82 -16.20 4.08
CA ILE A 156 6.15 -16.16 2.65
C ILE A 156 7.48 -15.44 2.42
N ALA A 157 7.68 -14.29 3.06
CA ALA A 157 8.93 -13.53 2.97
C ALA A 157 10.12 -14.34 3.45
N ASP A 158 10.02 -14.97 4.62
CA ASP A 158 11.06 -15.83 5.17
C ASP A 158 11.40 -17.02 4.25
N GLN A 159 10.38 -17.60 3.59
CA GLN A 159 10.58 -18.68 2.63
C GLN A 159 11.31 -18.21 1.36
N LEU A 160 11.02 -17.00 0.89
CA LEU A 160 11.73 -16.40 -0.25
C LEU A 160 13.21 -16.17 0.07
N LEU A 161 13.52 -15.73 1.28
CA LEU A 161 14.89 -15.50 1.73
C LEU A 161 15.70 -16.79 1.91
N ARG A 162 15.05 -17.95 2.15
CA ARG A 162 15.73 -19.25 2.30
C ARG A 162 16.09 -19.91 0.96
N LYS A 163 15.44 -19.53 -0.13
CA LYS A 163 15.74 -20.08 -1.45
C LYS A 163 17.08 -19.52 -1.95
N PRO A 164 18.06 -20.35 -2.32
CA PRO A 164 19.26 -19.86 -3.02
C PRO A 164 18.81 -19.18 -4.32
N ARG A 165 19.36 -18.02 -4.57
CA ARG A 165 19.16 -17.27 -5.83
C ARG A 165 19.99 -17.88 -6.95
#